data_9acf04fd4ff6458ae6d011b763c97053
#
_entry.id   9acf04fd4ff6458ae6d011b763c97053
#
_cell.length_a   1.000
_cell.length_b   1.000
_cell.length_c   1.000
_cell.angle_alpha   90.00
_cell.angle_beta   90.00
_cell.angle_gamma   90.00
#
_symmetry.space_group_name_H-M   'P 1'
#
loop_
_entity.id
_entity.type
_entity.pdbx_description
1 polymer ?
#
loop_
_entity_poly.entity_id
_entity_poly.type
_entity_poly.pdbx_seq_one_letter_code
_entity_poly.pdbx_strand_id
1 'polypeptide(L)'
;MLLLDEPLSNLDASLRLRMRGELKRLQRKTGMTMIFVTHDQEEALSLSDRIAVMKQGCIVQNGTPEEIYYEPANEEIAAFIGKTNPDFLRPEELFLTEDPAASCTILERQFMGSHTEYLVTDGERNWQVSMFGQAGSRFQPGMKVRLGMPEKCY
;
A
#
# COMPACT_ATOMS: atom_id res chain seq x y z
N MET A 1 -2.79 -10.36 28.06
CA MET A 1 -2.98 -9.22 27.16
C MET A 1 -1.78 -8.29 27.31
N LEU A 2 -1.21 -7.83 26.22
CA LEU A 2 -0.08 -6.89 26.17
C LEU A 2 -0.53 -5.65 25.38
N LEU A 3 -0.30 -4.47 25.95
CA LEU A 3 -0.54 -3.18 25.29
C LEU A 3 0.80 -2.54 24.99
N LEU A 4 1.01 -2.14 23.75
CA LEU A 4 2.23 -1.53 23.23
C LEU A 4 1.87 -0.22 22.52
N ASP A 5 2.44 0.87 23.01
CA ASP A 5 2.26 2.22 22.45
C ASP A 5 3.53 2.59 21.69
N GLU A 6 3.42 2.70 20.36
CA GLU A 6 4.51 3.01 19.42
C GLU A 6 5.81 2.21 19.66
N PRO A 7 5.77 0.87 19.81
CA PRO A 7 6.90 0.09 20.34
C PRO A 7 8.14 0.09 19.43
N LEU A 8 8.00 0.44 18.15
CA LEU A 8 9.07 0.37 17.16
C LEU A 8 9.47 1.77 16.60
N SER A 9 8.87 2.84 17.08
CA SER A 9 9.04 4.20 16.53
C SER A 9 10.48 4.72 16.56
N ASN A 10 11.25 4.34 17.58
CA ASN A 10 12.64 4.80 17.78
C ASN A 10 13.70 3.87 17.18
N LEU A 11 13.33 2.89 16.37
CA LEU A 11 14.24 1.92 15.78
C LEU A 11 14.60 2.30 14.33
N ASP A 12 15.84 2.00 13.94
CA ASP A 12 16.22 2.05 12.53
C ASP A 12 15.45 1.01 11.69
N ALA A 13 15.40 1.20 10.37
CA ALA A 13 14.60 0.38 9.46
C ALA A 13 14.94 -1.13 9.52
N SER A 14 16.23 -1.46 9.66
CA SER A 14 16.67 -2.86 9.71
C SER A 14 16.23 -3.53 11.02
N LEU A 15 16.43 -2.85 12.14
CA LEU A 15 16.05 -3.34 13.46
C LEU A 15 14.50 -3.41 13.58
N ARG A 16 13.78 -2.42 13.04
CA ARG A 16 12.32 -2.39 13.01
C ARG A 16 11.77 -3.64 12.29
N LEU A 17 12.30 -3.96 11.11
CA LEU A 17 11.87 -5.14 10.35
C LEU A 17 12.09 -6.45 11.13
N ARG A 18 13.25 -6.59 11.79
CA ARG A 18 13.55 -7.74 12.63
C ARG A 18 12.61 -7.85 13.83
N MET A 19 12.37 -6.73 14.51
CA MET A 19 11.50 -6.70 15.71
C MET A 19 10.04 -6.99 15.34
N ARG A 20 9.54 -6.54 14.19
CA ARG A 20 8.21 -6.97 13.68
C ARG A 20 8.13 -8.50 13.61
N GLY A 21 9.14 -9.16 13.04
CA GLY A 21 9.17 -10.62 12.96
C GLY A 21 9.20 -11.31 14.33
N GLU A 22 9.97 -10.80 15.29
CA GLU A 22 10.06 -11.35 16.64
C GLU A 22 8.75 -11.18 17.43
N LEU A 23 8.10 -10.01 17.33
CA LEU A 23 6.82 -9.77 17.99
C LEU A 23 5.72 -10.69 17.45
N LYS A 24 5.66 -10.89 16.13
CA LYS A 24 4.70 -11.83 15.53
C LYS A 24 4.95 -13.28 15.95
N ARG A 25 6.23 -13.70 16.04
CA ARG A 25 6.60 -15.04 16.56
C ARG A 25 6.22 -15.21 18.03
N LEU A 26 6.50 -14.19 18.86
CA LEU A 26 6.17 -14.20 20.28
C LEU A 26 4.65 -14.32 20.48
N GLN A 27 3.87 -13.52 19.77
CA GLN A 27 2.41 -13.56 19.80
C GLN A 27 1.90 -14.97 19.45
N ARG A 28 2.36 -15.55 18.33
CA ARG A 28 1.97 -16.90 17.92
C ARG A 28 2.37 -17.97 18.93
N LYS A 29 3.58 -17.87 19.49
CA LYS A 29 4.09 -18.85 20.47
C LYS A 29 3.32 -18.83 21.79
N THR A 30 2.90 -17.65 22.22
CA THR A 30 2.23 -17.45 23.51
C THR A 30 0.71 -17.49 23.44
N GLY A 31 0.13 -17.29 22.24
CA GLY A 31 -1.31 -17.09 22.05
C GLY A 31 -1.83 -15.82 22.73
N MET A 32 -0.94 -14.89 23.08
CA MET A 32 -1.29 -13.68 23.83
C MET A 32 -1.99 -12.68 22.93
N THR A 33 -3.09 -12.09 23.41
CA THR A 33 -3.69 -10.93 22.79
C THR A 33 -2.75 -9.74 22.95
N MET A 34 -2.38 -9.10 21.83
CA MET A 34 -1.55 -7.90 21.79
C MET A 34 -2.32 -6.76 21.15
N ILE A 35 -2.24 -5.58 21.74
CA ILE A 35 -2.79 -4.35 21.17
C ILE A 35 -1.62 -3.41 20.91
N PHE A 36 -1.49 -2.99 19.65
CA PHE A 36 -0.47 -2.03 19.21
C PHE A 36 -1.13 -0.71 18.87
N VAL A 37 -0.57 0.37 19.37
CA VAL A 37 -0.86 1.72 18.87
C VAL A 37 0.34 2.14 18.03
N THR A 38 0.12 2.49 16.78
CA THR A 38 1.18 2.93 15.86
C THR A 38 0.62 3.92 14.83
N HIS A 39 1.46 4.81 14.35
CA HIS A 39 1.20 5.65 13.18
C HIS A 39 1.88 5.10 11.91
N ASP A 40 2.65 4.02 12.03
CA ASP A 40 3.31 3.34 10.92
C ASP A 40 2.35 2.35 10.27
N GLN A 41 1.97 2.65 9.02
CA GLN A 41 1.01 1.86 8.24
C GLN A 41 1.53 0.44 7.96
N GLU A 42 2.83 0.30 7.67
CA GLU A 42 3.43 -1.01 7.42
C GLU A 42 3.45 -1.88 8.67
N GLU A 43 3.62 -1.27 9.86
CA GLU A 43 3.49 -1.99 11.13
C GLU A 43 2.06 -2.51 11.31
N ALA A 44 1.07 -1.63 11.14
CA ALA A 44 -0.33 -2.01 11.27
C ALA A 44 -0.69 -3.15 10.30
N LEU A 45 -0.36 -3.01 9.01
CA LEU A 45 -0.69 -4.00 7.98
C LEU A 45 0.05 -5.33 8.18
N SER A 46 1.34 -5.31 8.59
CA SER A 46 2.16 -6.52 8.66
C SER A 46 2.02 -7.32 9.96
N LEU A 47 1.69 -6.67 11.07
CA LEU A 47 1.66 -7.29 12.40
C LEU A 47 0.27 -7.73 12.84
N SER A 48 -0.76 -6.99 12.47
CA SER A 48 -2.09 -7.13 13.03
C SER A 48 -2.90 -8.24 12.38
N ASP A 49 -3.77 -8.87 13.15
CA ASP A 49 -4.86 -9.73 12.64
C ASP A 49 -6.11 -8.88 12.37
N ARG A 50 -6.25 -7.75 13.07
CA ARG A 50 -7.29 -6.75 12.86
C ARG A 50 -6.73 -5.35 13.12
N ILE A 51 -7.21 -4.38 12.36
CA ILE A 51 -6.83 -2.96 12.45
C ILE A 51 -8.07 -2.14 12.78
N ALA A 52 -7.94 -1.24 13.76
CA ALA A 52 -8.91 -0.20 14.04
C ALA A 52 -8.30 1.14 13.65
N VAL A 53 -8.83 1.76 12.59
CA VAL A 53 -8.43 3.12 12.18
C VAL A 53 -9.16 4.12 13.05
N MET A 54 -8.41 4.98 13.72
CA MET A 54 -8.95 5.98 14.63
C MET A 54 -8.79 7.39 14.07
N LYS A 55 -9.82 8.20 14.23
CA LYS A 55 -9.80 9.63 13.93
C LYS A 55 -10.57 10.40 15.01
N GLN A 56 -9.95 11.44 15.56
CA GLN A 56 -10.55 12.31 16.59
C GLN A 56 -11.17 11.52 17.76
N GLY A 57 -10.49 10.45 18.20
CA GLY A 57 -10.93 9.60 19.31
C GLY A 57 -12.02 8.57 18.97
N CYS A 58 -12.50 8.54 17.72
CA CYS A 58 -13.49 7.56 17.26
C CYS A 58 -12.87 6.52 16.32
N ILE A 59 -13.34 5.27 16.40
CA ILE A 59 -13.01 4.24 15.41
C ILE A 59 -13.85 4.52 14.15
N VAL A 60 -13.16 4.81 13.03
CA VAL A 60 -13.80 5.12 11.73
C VAL A 60 -13.89 3.91 10.81
N GLN A 61 -12.99 2.94 10.99
CA GLN A 61 -13.07 1.63 10.33
C GLN A 61 -12.36 0.58 11.19
N ASN A 62 -12.86 -0.66 11.16
CA ASN A 62 -12.24 -1.81 11.80
C ASN A 62 -12.39 -3.03 10.91
N GLY A 63 -11.29 -3.69 10.58
CA GLY A 63 -11.26 -4.82 9.67
C GLY A 63 -9.94 -5.59 9.71
N THR A 64 -9.79 -6.59 8.84
CA THR A 64 -8.51 -7.22 8.57
C THR A 64 -7.58 -6.23 7.83
N PRO A 65 -6.26 -6.46 7.82
CA PRO A 65 -5.35 -5.65 7.03
C PRO A 65 -5.76 -5.50 5.56
N GLU A 66 -6.21 -6.59 4.95
CA GLU A 66 -6.64 -6.64 3.56
C GLU A 66 -7.92 -5.80 3.34
N GLU A 67 -8.93 -5.91 4.22
CA GLU A 67 -10.14 -5.09 4.17
C GLU A 67 -9.82 -3.60 4.30
N ILE A 68 -8.95 -3.22 5.25
CA ILE A 68 -8.56 -1.81 5.43
C ILE A 68 -7.81 -1.28 4.21
N TYR A 69 -6.98 -2.12 3.58
CA TYR A 69 -6.14 -1.72 2.45
C TYR A 69 -6.93 -1.63 1.14
N TYR A 70 -7.70 -2.66 0.79
CA TYR A 70 -8.38 -2.77 -0.51
C TYR A 70 -9.83 -2.28 -0.50
N GLU A 71 -10.47 -2.22 0.68
CA GLU A 71 -11.86 -1.81 0.86
C GLU A 71 -11.97 -0.66 1.89
N PRO A 72 -11.23 0.45 1.71
CA PRO A 72 -11.29 1.56 2.64
C PRO A 72 -12.69 2.19 2.61
N ALA A 73 -13.21 2.54 3.79
CA ALA A 73 -14.55 3.09 3.95
C ALA A 73 -14.75 4.46 3.29
N ASN A 74 -13.66 5.18 3.04
CA ASN A 74 -13.66 6.48 2.36
C ASN A 74 -12.27 6.85 1.84
N GLU A 75 -12.22 7.91 1.04
CA GLU A 75 -11.01 8.41 0.40
C GLU A 75 -9.92 8.83 1.39
N GLU A 76 -10.31 9.35 2.56
CA GLU A 76 -9.36 9.76 3.59
C GLU A 76 -8.63 8.54 4.20
N ILE A 77 -9.35 7.46 4.47
CA ILE A 77 -8.74 6.21 4.95
C ILE A 77 -7.86 5.60 3.85
N ALA A 78 -8.34 5.60 2.60
CA ALA A 78 -7.56 5.12 1.47
C ALA A 78 -6.20 5.82 1.37
N ALA A 79 -6.20 7.16 1.43
CA ALA A 79 -5.00 7.99 1.37
C ALA A 79 -4.12 7.88 2.63
N PHE A 80 -4.74 7.67 3.80
CA PHE A 80 -4.02 7.48 5.06
C PHE A 80 -3.23 6.16 5.08
N ILE A 81 -3.79 5.08 4.53
CA ILE A 81 -3.18 3.74 4.56
C ILE A 81 -2.12 3.54 3.46
N GLY A 82 -2.17 4.31 2.39
CA GLY A 82 -1.20 4.22 1.30
C GLY A 82 -1.58 5.03 0.08
N LYS A 83 -0.72 4.98 -0.93
CA LYS A 83 -1.00 5.62 -2.22
C LYS A 83 -2.26 5.00 -2.84
N THR A 84 -3.12 5.84 -3.41
CA THR A 84 -4.35 5.41 -4.05
C THR A 84 -4.64 6.22 -5.31
N ASN A 85 -5.28 5.58 -6.26
CA ASN A 85 -5.83 6.18 -7.47
C ASN A 85 -7.34 6.44 -7.29
N PRO A 86 -8.05 7.06 -8.25
CA PRO A 86 -9.49 7.11 -8.27
C PRO A 86 -10.12 5.71 -8.06
N ASP A 87 -11.33 5.68 -7.49
CA ASP A 87 -12.06 4.44 -7.16
C ASP A 87 -11.32 3.51 -6.18
N PHE A 88 -10.43 4.09 -5.35
CA PHE A 88 -9.58 3.41 -4.35
C PHE A 88 -8.62 2.37 -4.92
N LEU A 89 -8.36 2.39 -6.23
CA LEU A 89 -7.41 1.47 -6.86
C LEU A 89 -5.99 1.70 -6.35
N ARG A 90 -5.32 0.63 -5.95
CA ARG A 90 -3.93 0.69 -5.53
C ARG A 90 -2.99 0.73 -6.73
N PRO A 91 -1.84 1.43 -6.62
CA PRO A 91 -0.88 1.50 -7.74
C PRO A 91 -0.42 0.15 -8.29
N GLU A 92 -0.32 -0.86 -7.45
CA GLU A 92 0.07 -2.23 -7.81
C GLU A 92 -1.05 -3.07 -8.43
N GLU A 93 -2.30 -2.61 -8.36
CA GLU A 93 -3.41 -3.25 -9.07
C GLU A 93 -3.45 -2.85 -10.56
N LEU A 94 -2.76 -1.76 -10.90
CA LEU A 94 -2.69 -1.26 -12.26
C LEU A 94 -1.48 -1.84 -12.99
N PHE A 95 -1.60 -2.02 -14.30
CA PHE A 95 -0.48 -2.47 -15.12
C PHE A 95 -0.39 -1.70 -16.43
N LEU A 96 0.84 -1.62 -16.97
CA LEU A 96 1.13 -0.93 -18.22
C LEU A 96 1.46 -1.93 -19.31
N THR A 97 0.91 -1.69 -20.50
CA THR A 97 1.26 -2.41 -21.72
C THR A 97 1.70 -1.39 -22.76
N GLU A 98 2.78 -1.68 -23.48
CA GLU A 98 3.23 -0.83 -24.57
C GLU A 98 2.19 -0.85 -25.70
N ASP A 99 1.71 0.33 -26.07
CA ASP A 99 0.75 0.53 -27.14
C ASP A 99 0.93 1.92 -27.74
N PRO A 100 1.61 2.04 -28.90
CA PRO A 100 1.84 3.34 -29.54
C PRO A 100 0.56 4.09 -29.91
N ALA A 101 -0.57 3.39 -30.04
CA ALA A 101 -1.87 3.98 -30.35
C ALA A 101 -2.68 4.37 -29.10
N ALA A 102 -2.18 4.05 -27.90
CA ALA A 102 -2.89 4.37 -26.65
C ALA A 102 -2.89 5.86 -26.35
N SER A 103 -3.90 6.27 -25.57
CA SER A 103 -4.06 7.67 -25.11
C SER A 103 -3.14 8.02 -23.95
N CYS A 104 -2.81 7.05 -23.09
CA CYS A 104 -2.01 7.32 -21.90
C CYS A 104 -0.53 7.54 -22.24
N THR A 105 0.10 8.44 -21.50
CA THR A 105 1.52 8.77 -21.63
C THR A 105 2.19 8.71 -20.27
N ILE A 106 3.38 8.13 -20.19
CA ILE A 106 4.20 8.13 -18.97
C ILE A 106 4.80 9.52 -18.79
N LEU A 107 4.51 10.14 -17.66
CA LEU A 107 5.08 11.42 -17.25
C LEU A 107 6.38 11.24 -16.49
N GLU A 108 6.37 10.35 -15.49
CA GLU A 108 7.50 10.14 -14.59
C GLU A 108 7.77 8.65 -14.40
N ARG A 109 9.02 8.35 -14.07
CA ARG A 109 9.50 7.01 -13.74
C ARG A 109 10.47 7.09 -12.56
N GLN A 110 10.22 6.29 -11.52
CA GLN A 110 11.10 6.18 -10.37
C GLN A 110 11.39 4.71 -10.06
N PHE A 111 12.66 4.30 -10.14
CA PHE A 111 13.07 2.94 -9.80
C PHE A 111 13.33 2.81 -8.30
N MET A 112 12.58 1.93 -7.64
CA MET A 112 12.61 1.70 -6.19
C MET A 112 13.34 0.41 -5.79
N GLY A 113 14.06 -0.23 -6.72
CA GLY A 113 14.75 -1.51 -6.50
C GLY A 113 13.84 -2.71 -6.80
N SER A 114 12.92 -3.05 -5.94
CA SER A 114 12.00 -4.18 -6.13
C SER A 114 10.91 -3.92 -7.16
N HIS A 115 10.55 -2.67 -7.36
CA HIS A 115 9.51 -2.22 -8.30
C HIS A 115 9.90 -0.87 -8.93
N THR A 116 9.14 -0.48 -9.94
CA THR A 116 9.24 0.85 -10.55
C THR A 116 7.89 1.55 -10.42
N GLU A 117 7.91 2.76 -9.91
CA GLU A 117 6.75 3.63 -9.84
C GLU A 117 6.67 4.48 -11.10
N TYR A 118 5.47 4.62 -11.62
CA TYR A 118 5.15 5.43 -12.79
C TYR A 118 4.04 6.42 -12.46
N LEU A 119 4.19 7.64 -12.96
CA LEU A 119 3.10 8.60 -13.09
C LEU A 119 2.67 8.60 -14.56
N VAL A 120 1.42 8.28 -14.81
CA VAL A 120 0.85 8.14 -16.16
C VAL A 120 -0.33 9.08 -16.28
N THR A 121 -0.48 9.76 -17.42
CA THR A 121 -1.66 10.58 -17.70
C THR A 121 -2.44 10.05 -18.89
N ASP A 122 -3.76 10.16 -18.84
CA ASP A 122 -4.67 9.95 -19.96
C ASP A 122 -5.08 11.28 -20.63
N GLY A 123 -4.53 12.41 -20.15
CA GLY A 123 -4.85 13.77 -20.59
C GLY A 123 -5.85 14.49 -19.68
N GLU A 124 -6.65 13.76 -18.91
CA GLU A 124 -7.61 14.31 -17.94
C GLU A 124 -7.18 14.05 -16.50
N ARG A 125 -6.63 12.87 -16.25
CA ARG A 125 -6.24 12.39 -14.92
C ARG A 125 -4.83 11.86 -14.91
N ASN A 126 -4.28 11.82 -13.71
CA ASN A 126 -2.98 11.18 -13.44
C ASN A 126 -3.19 9.91 -12.63
N TRP A 127 -2.44 8.88 -13.01
CA TRP A 127 -2.50 7.55 -12.42
C TRP A 127 -1.14 7.17 -11.89
N GLN A 128 -1.10 6.65 -10.67
CA GLN A 128 0.10 6.06 -10.08
C GLN A 128 0.08 4.55 -10.34
N VAL A 129 1.16 4.01 -10.87
CA VAL A 129 1.28 2.59 -11.20
C VAL A 129 2.58 2.04 -10.63
N SER A 130 2.49 0.94 -9.90
CA SER A 130 3.66 0.24 -9.33
C SER A 130 3.84 -1.10 -10.02
N MET A 131 4.91 -1.24 -10.81
CA MET A 131 5.20 -2.47 -11.53
C MET A 131 6.41 -3.19 -10.96
N PHE A 132 6.21 -4.44 -10.55
CA PHE A 132 7.23 -5.25 -9.89
C PHE A 132 8.16 -5.96 -10.89
N GLY A 133 9.39 -6.20 -10.42
CA GLY A 133 10.41 -6.95 -11.14
C GLY A 133 11.00 -6.22 -12.34
N GLN A 134 11.93 -6.89 -13.01
CA GLN A 134 12.69 -6.32 -14.13
C GLN A 134 11.81 -5.98 -15.34
N ALA A 135 10.83 -6.80 -15.64
CA ALA A 135 9.90 -6.56 -16.75
C ALA A 135 9.08 -5.27 -16.55
N GLY A 136 8.79 -4.92 -15.28
CA GLY A 136 8.10 -3.70 -14.92
C GLY A 136 8.93 -2.43 -15.10
N SER A 137 10.25 -2.52 -15.23
CA SER A 137 11.14 -1.35 -15.29
C SER A 137 11.46 -0.87 -16.71
N ARG A 138 10.86 -1.46 -17.74
CA ARG A 138 11.19 -1.22 -19.16
C ARG A 138 10.65 0.07 -19.76
N PHE A 139 9.61 0.64 -19.18
CA PHE A 139 8.95 1.82 -19.72
C PHE A 139 9.74 3.10 -19.39
N GLN A 140 9.66 4.10 -20.28
CA GLN A 140 10.36 5.38 -20.13
C GLN A 140 9.38 6.55 -20.23
N PRO A 141 9.69 7.69 -19.62
CA PRO A 141 8.91 8.91 -19.79
C PRO A 141 8.73 9.27 -21.26
N GLY A 142 7.52 9.70 -21.64
CA GLY A 142 7.12 10.01 -23.00
C GLY A 142 6.58 8.82 -23.81
N MET A 143 6.75 7.58 -23.32
CA MET A 143 6.17 6.42 -24.01
C MET A 143 4.64 6.42 -23.91
N LYS A 144 4.00 5.98 -25.00
CA LYS A 144 2.56 5.69 -25.05
C LYS A 144 2.30 4.30 -24.52
N VAL A 145 1.33 4.20 -23.61
CA VAL A 145 1.01 2.97 -22.93
C VAL A 145 -0.50 2.81 -22.75
N ARG A 146 -0.95 1.57 -22.76
CA ARG A 146 -2.30 1.23 -22.30
C ARG A 146 -2.25 0.96 -20.80
N LEU A 147 -3.12 1.65 -20.07
CA LEU A 147 -3.36 1.40 -18.65
C LEU A 147 -4.38 0.27 -18.52
N GLY A 148 -3.97 -0.84 -17.93
CA GLY A 148 -4.84 -1.95 -17.57
C GLY A 148 -5.26 -1.86 -16.12
N MET A 149 -6.52 -2.20 -15.84
CA MET A 149 -7.12 -2.26 -14.51
C MET A 149 -7.55 -3.70 -14.24
N PRO A 150 -7.58 -4.15 -12.96
CA PRO A 150 -8.11 -5.46 -12.62
C PRO A 150 -9.60 -5.52 -13.01
N GLU A 151 -10.03 -6.67 -13.52
CA GLU A 151 -11.46 -6.94 -13.59
C GLU A 151 -11.98 -7.03 -12.15
N LYS A 152 -12.79 -6.06 -11.72
CA LYS A 152 -13.47 -6.16 -10.43
C LYS A 152 -14.47 -7.32 -10.53
N CYS A 153 -14.11 -8.46 -9.95
CA CYS A 153 -15.06 -9.53 -9.68
C CYS A 153 -15.99 -9.03 -8.56
N TYR A 154 -17.20 -8.62 -8.92
CA TYR A 154 -18.28 -8.35 -7.98
C TYR A 154 -18.92 -9.67 -7.53
#